data_4c6ebb64ed7fdff6309d03a105e44357
#
_entry.id   4c6ebb64ed7fdff6309d03a105e44357
#
_cell.length_a   1.000
_cell.length_b   1.000
_cell.length_c   1.000
_cell.angle_alpha   90.00
_cell.angle_beta   90.00
_cell.angle_gamma   90.00
#
_symmetry.space_group_name_H-M   'P 1'
#
loop_
_entity.id
_entity.type
_entity.pdbx_description
1 polymer ?
#
loop_
_entity_poly.entity_id
_entity_poly.type
_entity_poly.pdbx_seq_one_letter_code
_entity_poly.pdbx_strand_id
1 'polypeptide(L)'
;YVEPVYAPRTVYSTSVYRTAAAQAFNSYSLTERRAIQRRLAAQGYYYGGIDGSFGPGTYNAISAYAADRGVAERLAYREGAFGIYDALIF
;
A
#
# COMPACT_ATOMS: atom_id res chain seq x y z
N TYR A 1 16.63 -15.83 -13.90
CA TYR A 1 16.31 -16.02 -14.36
C TYR A 1 16.04 -16.03 -14.36
N VAL A 2 16.20 -15.81 -14.00
CA VAL A 2 15.95 -15.98 -14.41
C VAL A 2 15.63 -15.72 -14.47
N GLU A 3 15.70 -15.23 -14.28
CA GLU A 3 15.54 -15.20 -14.80
C GLU A 3 15.27 -14.96 -14.79
N PRO A 4 15.32 -14.84 -14.63
CA PRO A 4 15.10 -14.70 -14.98
C PRO A 4 14.71 -14.43 -14.85
N VAL A 5 14.68 -14.11 -14.75
CA VAL A 5 14.35 -14.04 -14.92
C VAL A 5 13.91 -13.81 -14.78
N TYR A 6 13.72 -13.50 -14.70
CA TYR A 6 13.35 -13.44 -14.86
C TYR A 6 12.91 -13.36 -14.39
N ALA A 7 12.90 -13.31 -14.25
CA ALA A 7 12.59 -13.36 -13.87
C ALA A 7 12.18 -13.10 -13.29
N PRO A 8 12.20 -13.17 -13.21
CA PRO A 8 11.61 -12.82 -12.46
C PRO A 8 10.64 -11.91 -12.19
N ARG A 9 9.68 -11.68 -12.77
CA ARG A 9 8.75 -10.62 -12.82
C ARG A 9 7.46 -10.94 -12.28
N THR A 10 7.02 -12.08 -12.44
CA THR A 10 5.86 -12.56 -11.73
C THR A 10 6.01 -12.39 -10.25
N VAL A 11 7.22 -12.30 -9.83
CA VAL A 11 7.57 -12.09 -8.44
C VAL A 11 7.04 -10.76 -7.91
N TYR A 12 6.80 -9.81 -8.77
CA TYR A 12 6.33 -8.51 -8.33
C TYR A 12 5.01 -8.54 -7.61
N SER A 13 4.04 -9.28 -8.13
CA SER A 13 2.76 -9.41 -7.44
C SER A 13 2.93 -9.96 -6.05
N THR A 14 3.78 -10.97 -5.92
CA THR A 14 4.07 -11.57 -4.63
C THR A 14 4.75 -10.57 -3.70
N SER A 15 5.68 -9.79 -4.26
CA SER A 15 6.41 -8.81 -3.49
C SER A 15 5.50 -7.76 -2.86
N VAL A 16 4.48 -7.32 -3.60
CA VAL A 16 3.55 -6.32 -3.10
C VAL A 16 2.90 -6.78 -1.80
N TYR A 17 2.51 -8.05 -1.73
CA TYR A 17 1.84 -8.60 -0.56
C TYR A 17 2.78 -8.85 0.62
N ARG A 18 4.07 -8.81 0.39
CA ARG A 18 5.07 -9.04 1.44
C ARG A 18 5.73 -7.76 1.95
N THR A 19 5.35 -6.63 1.39
CA THR A 19 5.96 -5.36 1.77
C THR A 19 5.55 -4.94 3.18
N ALA A 20 6.33 -4.05 3.76
CA ALA A 20 5.98 -3.45 5.04
C ALA A 20 4.63 -2.73 4.93
N ALA A 21 4.36 -2.10 3.78
CA ALA A 21 3.09 -1.44 3.54
C ALA A 21 1.92 -2.42 3.62
N ALA A 22 2.07 -3.62 3.05
CA ALA A 22 1.04 -4.65 3.11
C ALA A 22 0.85 -5.16 4.53
N GLN A 23 1.94 -5.41 5.23
CA GLN A 23 1.89 -5.92 6.59
C GLN A 23 1.19 -4.93 7.53
N ALA A 24 1.54 -3.66 7.40
CA ALA A 24 0.92 -2.62 8.20
C ALA A 24 -0.58 -2.50 7.89
N PHE A 25 -0.92 -2.47 6.59
CA PHE A 25 -2.31 -2.38 6.16
C PHE A 25 -3.14 -3.51 6.75
N ASN A 26 -2.63 -4.74 6.68
CA ASN A 26 -3.35 -5.91 7.16
C ASN A 26 -3.48 -5.96 8.69
N SER A 27 -2.76 -5.12 9.41
CA SER A 27 -2.89 -5.02 10.86
C SER A 27 -4.08 -4.18 11.29
N TYR A 28 -4.64 -3.38 10.39
CA TYR A 28 -5.83 -2.59 10.67
C TYR A 28 -7.08 -3.47 10.58
N SER A 29 -8.14 -3.04 11.24
CA SER A 29 -9.44 -3.70 11.12
C SER A 29 -9.98 -3.52 9.69
N LEU A 30 -10.95 -4.34 9.31
CA LEU A 30 -11.58 -4.23 8.00
C LEU A 30 -12.16 -2.84 7.78
N THR A 31 -12.83 -2.30 8.79
CA THR A 31 -13.40 -0.96 8.72
C THR A 31 -12.32 0.09 8.46
N GLU A 32 -11.21 -0.02 9.16
CA GLU A 32 -10.09 0.90 8.99
C GLU A 32 -9.43 0.75 7.62
N ARG A 33 -9.27 -0.49 7.16
CA ARG A 33 -8.68 -0.72 5.83
C ARG A 33 -9.53 -0.10 4.73
N ARG A 34 -10.85 -0.23 4.85
CA ARG A 34 -11.76 0.42 3.90
C ARG A 34 -11.70 1.94 4.01
N ALA A 35 -11.55 2.46 5.22
CA ALA A 35 -11.40 3.90 5.41
C ALA A 35 -10.14 4.42 4.75
N ILE A 36 -9.03 3.68 4.84
CA ILE A 36 -7.79 4.04 4.17
C ILE A 36 -8.03 4.14 2.66
N GLN A 37 -8.68 3.12 2.08
CA GLN A 37 -8.96 3.11 0.64
C GLN A 37 -9.87 4.27 0.24
N ARG A 38 -10.89 4.57 1.04
CA ARG A 38 -11.79 5.70 0.75
C ARG A 38 -11.05 7.03 0.78
N ARG A 39 -10.15 7.21 1.75
CA ARG A 39 -9.37 8.44 1.82
C ARG A 39 -8.44 8.58 0.63
N LEU A 40 -7.79 7.48 0.22
CA LEU A 40 -6.94 7.49 -0.97
C LEU A 40 -7.76 7.78 -2.22
N ALA A 41 -8.97 7.21 -2.30
CA ALA A 41 -9.87 7.46 -3.43
C ALA A 41 -10.31 8.92 -3.46
N ALA A 42 -10.67 9.47 -2.31
CA ALA A 42 -11.13 10.85 -2.22
C ALA A 42 -10.05 11.84 -2.64
N GLN A 43 -8.79 11.49 -2.45
CA GLN A 43 -7.68 12.35 -2.83
C GLN A 43 -7.14 12.04 -4.22
N GLY A 44 -7.79 11.12 -4.94
CA GLY A 44 -7.44 10.83 -6.33
C GLY A 44 -6.33 9.81 -6.52
N TYR A 45 -5.93 9.10 -5.49
CA TYR A 45 -4.85 8.12 -5.60
C TYR A 45 -5.33 6.71 -5.88
N TYR A 46 -6.55 6.37 -5.48
CA TYR A 46 -7.04 4.99 -5.56
C TYR A 46 -8.31 4.93 -6.38
N TYR A 47 -8.34 4.00 -7.33
CA TYR A 47 -9.47 3.84 -8.25
C TYR A 47 -10.10 2.46 -8.19
N GLY A 48 -9.63 1.60 -7.30
CA GLY A 48 -10.15 0.26 -7.16
C GLY A 48 -11.36 0.19 -6.24
N GLY A 49 -11.85 -1.01 -6.01
CA GLY A 49 -12.97 -1.24 -5.11
C GLY A 49 -12.59 -1.00 -3.65
N ILE A 50 -13.55 -0.56 -2.86
CA ILE A 50 -13.36 -0.36 -1.43
C ILE A 50 -13.69 -1.68 -0.73
N ASP A 51 -12.75 -2.60 -0.76
CA ASP A 51 -12.96 -3.97 -0.27
C ASP A 51 -12.12 -4.32 0.96
N GLY A 52 -11.24 -3.42 1.37
CA GLY A 52 -10.37 -3.67 2.52
C GLY A 52 -9.24 -4.64 2.24
N SER A 53 -9.00 -4.97 0.97
CA SER A 53 -7.94 -5.89 0.58
C SER A 53 -6.75 -5.14 0.02
N PHE A 54 -5.56 -5.56 0.42
CA PHE A 54 -4.35 -4.98 -0.11
C PHE A 54 -3.99 -5.67 -1.43
N GLY A 55 -3.58 -4.90 -2.41
CA GLY A 55 -3.15 -5.43 -3.70
C GLY A 55 -2.35 -4.37 -4.43
N PRO A 56 -2.01 -4.61 -5.70
CA PRO A 56 -1.22 -3.65 -6.47
C PRO A 56 -1.86 -2.26 -6.53
N GLY A 57 -3.18 -2.19 -6.65
CA GLY A 57 -3.88 -0.90 -6.69
C GLY A 57 -3.71 -0.11 -5.40
N THR A 58 -3.92 -0.75 -4.26
CA THR A 58 -3.74 -0.09 -2.97
C THR A 58 -2.27 0.26 -2.75
N TYR A 59 -1.36 -0.63 -3.13
CA TYR A 59 0.06 -0.36 -3.00
C TYR A 59 0.47 0.88 -3.82
N ASN A 60 0.03 0.95 -5.07
CA ASN A 60 0.35 2.08 -5.92
C ASN A 60 -0.24 3.38 -5.36
N ALA A 61 -1.45 3.31 -4.83
CA ALA A 61 -2.11 4.47 -4.26
C ALA A 61 -1.36 5.01 -3.04
N ILE A 62 -1.00 4.13 -2.10
CA ILE A 62 -0.29 4.58 -0.91
C ILE A 62 1.13 5.05 -1.24
N SER A 63 1.76 4.44 -2.23
CA SER A 63 3.07 4.86 -2.68
C SER A 63 3.05 6.26 -3.27
N ALA A 64 2.05 6.54 -4.12
CA ALA A 64 1.90 7.87 -4.72
C ALA A 64 1.58 8.92 -3.65
N TYR A 65 0.71 8.58 -2.71
CA TYR A 65 0.36 9.46 -1.61
C TYR A 65 1.61 9.80 -0.79
N ALA A 66 2.39 8.79 -0.43
CA ALA A 66 3.60 8.99 0.36
C ALA A 66 4.64 9.81 -0.40
N ALA A 67 4.78 9.57 -1.70
CA ALA A 67 5.71 10.33 -2.52
C ALA A 67 5.33 11.81 -2.58
N ASP A 68 4.04 12.08 -2.74
CA ASP A 68 3.57 13.47 -2.79
C ASP A 68 3.78 14.19 -1.46
N ARG A 69 3.80 13.45 -0.36
CA ARG A 69 4.06 14.02 0.96
C ARG A 69 5.55 14.05 1.31
N GLY A 70 6.41 13.54 0.43
CA GLY A 70 7.84 13.50 0.68
C GLY A 70 8.26 12.47 1.72
N VAL A 71 7.46 11.44 1.94
CA VAL A 71 7.70 10.42 2.96
C VAL A 71 7.71 9.00 2.40
N ALA A 72 7.98 8.87 1.09
CA ALA A 72 7.95 7.57 0.43
C ALA A 72 8.85 6.54 1.11
N GLU A 73 9.99 6.96 1.63
CA GLU A 73 10.93 6.04 2.27
C GLU A 73 10.35 5.40 3.53
N ARG A 74 9.35 6.00 4.13
CA ARG A 74 8.72 5.46 5.35
C ARG A 74 7.93 4.18 5.07
N LEU A 75 7.57 3.93 3.82
CA LEU A 75 6.88 2.69 3.46
C LEU A 75 7.80 1.49 3.50
N ALA A 76 9.10 1.68 3.63
CA ALA A 76 10.05 0.58 3.65
C ALA A 76 10.03 -0.21 4.96
N TYR A 77 9.38 0.32 6.00
CA TYR A 77 9.30 -0.36 7.28
C TYR A 77 7.92 -0.12 7.92
N ARG A 78 7.51 -1.05 8.79
CA ARG A 78 6.14 -1.06 9.30
C ARG A 78 5.77 0.17 10.09
N GLU A 79 6.65 0.64 10.96
CA GLU A 79 6.37 1.82 11.79
C GLU A 79 6.10 3.04 10.93
N GLY A 80 6.89 3.19 9.86
CA GLY A 80 6.69 4.30 8.93
C GLY A 80 5.38 4.17 8.17
N ALA A 81 5.06 2.95 7.74
CA ALA A 81 3.80 2.69 7.04
C ALA A 81 2.60 2.98 7.95
N PHE A 82 2.65 2.56 9.22
CA PHE A 82 1.59 2.89 10.17
C PHE A 82 1.39 4.40 10.28
N GLY A 83 2.48 5.15 10.35
CA GLY A 83 2.37 6.60 10.42
C GLY A 83 1.66 7.21 9.21
N ILE A 84 1.93 6.67 8.03
CA ILE A 84 1.28 7.15 6.81
C ILE A 84 -0.20 6.80 6.82
N TYR A 85 -0.56 5.57 7.15
CA TYR A 85 -1.97 5.17 7.22
C TYR A 85 -2.72 5.93 8.30
N ASP A 86 -2.12 6.10 9.47
CA ASP A 86 -2.76 6.84 10.55
C ASP A 86 -3.04 8.28 10.14
N ALA A 87 -2.13 8.89 9.38
CA ALA A 87 -2.34 10.25 8.90
C ALA A 87 -3.52 10.35 7.94
N LEU A 88 -3.84 9.25 7.25
CA LEU A 88 -4.98 9.23 6.33
C LEU A 88 -6.31 9.16 7.06
N ILE A 89 -6.39 8.40 8.15
CA ILE A 89 -7.69 8.09 8.77
C ILE A 89 -7.87 8.69 10.16
N PHE A 90 -6.82 9.18 10.76
CA PHE A 90 -6.89 9.84 12.05
C PHE A 90 -6.35 11.27 11.97
#